data_e5f309dce2702f4341049ab9cff23090
#
_entry.id   e5f309dce2702f4341049ab9cff23090
#
_cell.length_a   1.000
_cell.length_b   1.000
_cell.length_c   1.000
_cell.angle_alpha   90.00
_cell.angle_beta   90.00
_cell.angle_gamma   90.00
#
_symmetry.space_group_name_H-M   'P 1'
#
loop_
_entity.id
_entity.type
_entity.pdbx_description
1 polymer ?
#
loop_
_entity_poly.entity_id
_entity_poly.type
_entity_poly.pdbx_seq_one_letter_code
_entity_poly.pdbx_strand_id
1 'polypeptide(L)'
;MIESTPDVSYIIVGSEARLSKIKSYQIEDGTECLLCPFPSLAELPSILDSKIAALDSKVISLIPVGAFPRKIARSQLLHFARSEYQFWGWYHFGSKFKGALQSIGKINTLLNKVPQIEQGIFFSKSLYFSVGGVGEITVNPFAELAKRFYLRLDPQNPLPSLTIRGKSILN
;
A
#
# COMPACT_ATOMS: atom_id res chain seq x y z
N MET A 1 -19.48 -12.88 20.68
CA MET A 1 -18.39 -13.13 19.72
C MET A 1 -17.35 -12.07 19.98
N ILE A 2 -16.13 -12.47 20.32
CA ILE A 2 -15.01 -11.52 20.41
C ILE A 2 -14.64 -11.24 18.96
N GLU A 3 -14.96 -10.03 18.46
CA GLU A 3 -14.44 -9.58 17.17
C GLU A 3 -12.91 -9.58 17.30
N SER A 4 -12.25 -10.49 16.61
CA SER A 4 -10.79 -10.49 16.55
C SER A 4 -10.35 -9.24 15.81
N THR A 5 -9.49 -8.44 16.43
CA THR A 5 -8.89 -7.27 15.77
C THR A 5 -8.19 -7.72 14.49
N PRO A 6 -8.33 -6.99 13.38
CA PRO A 6 -7.69 -7.36 12.12
C PRO A 6 -6.16 -7.28 12.26
N ASP A 7 -5.46 -8.26 11.69
CA ASP A 7 -4.00 -8.28 11.65
C ASP A 7 -3.44 -7.40 10.51
N VAL A 8 -4.20 -7.29 9.40
CA VAL A 8 -3.81 -6.58 8.18
C VAL A 8 -4.91 -5.65 7.73
N SER A 9 -4.59 -4.38 7.51
CA SER A 9 -5.50 -3.40 6.91
C SER A 9 -5.04 -3.02 5.49
N TYR A 10 -5.95 -3.19 4.53
CA TYR A 10 -5.79 -2.70 3.17
C TYR A 10 -6.42 -1.31 3.07
N ILE A 11 -5.62 -0.29 2.81
CA ILE A 11 -6.09 1.08 2.59
C ILE A 11 -6.03 1.39 1.10
N ILE A 12 -7.20 1.57 0.49
CA ILE A 12 -7.32 1.90 -0.92
C ILE A 12 -7.37 3.41 -1.08
N VAL A 13 -6.33 3.94 -1.70
CA VAL A 13 -6.11 5.38 -1.87
C VAL A 13 -6.60 5.82 -3.25
N GLY A 14 -7.39 6.88 -3.31
CA GLY A 14 -7.87 7.42 -4.58
C GLY A 14 -8.84 8.59 -4.40
N SER A 15 -9.20 9.26 -5.51
CA SER A 15 -10.22 10.29 -5.48
C SER A 15 -11.60 9.71 -5.13
N GLU A 16 -12.45 10.51 -4.48
CA GLU A 16 -13.79 10.10 -4.05
C GLU A 16 -14.63 9.55 -5.22
N ALA A 17 -14.59 10.23 -6.37
CA ALA A 17 -15.31 9.83 -7.58
C ALA A 17 -14.89 8.44 -8.12
N ARG A 18 -13.67 8.00 -7.85
CA ARG A 18 -13.17 6.66 -8.24
C ARG A 18 -13.46 5.62 -7.18
N LEU A 19 -13.32 5.98 -5.92
CA LEU A 19 -13.58 5.09 -4.79
C LEU A 19 -15.07 4.71 -4.70
N SER A 20 -15.99 5.64 -5.01
CA SER A 20 -17.44 5.38 -5.02
C SER A 20 -17.89 4.31 -6.02
N LYS A 21 -17.05 4.00 -7.02
CA LYS A 21 -17.31 2.95 -8.04
C LYS A 21 -16.81 1.56 -7.62
N ILE A 22 -16.14 1.47 -6.47
CA ILE A 22 -15.60 0.20 -5.99
C ILE A 22 -16.75 -0.63 -5.41
N LYS A 23 -16.92 -1.84 -5.97
CA LYS A 23 -17.70 -2.90 -5.33
C LYS A 23 -16.86 -3.52 -4.21
N SER A 24 -17.52 -4.04 -3.17
CA SER A 24 -16.84 -4.70 -2.05
C SER A 24 -15.76 -5.69 -2.49
N TYR A 25 -14.64 -5.70 -1.78
CA TYR A 25 -13.60 -6.72 -1.95
C TYR A 25 -13.89 -7.92 -1.06
N GLN A 26 -13.62 -9.11 -1.57
CA GLN A 26 -13.58 -10.31 -0.73
C GLN A 26 -12.26 -10.30 0.05
N ILE A 27 -12.36 -10.28 1.36
CA ILE A 27 -11.24 -10.29 2.30
C ILE A 27 -11.30 -11.55 3.17
N GLU A 28 -10.17 -11.97 3.67
CA GLU A 28 -10.03 -13.10 4.57
C GLU A 28 -10.25 -12.68 6.04
N ASP A 29 -10.53 -13.65 6.90
CA ASP A 29 -10.57 -13.44 8.35
C ASP A 29 -9.23 -12.85 8.84
N GLY A 30 -9.30 -11.94 9.79
CA GLY A 30 -8.13 -11.22 10.29
C GLY A 30 -7.65 -10.10 9.36
N THR A 31 -8.44 -9.73 8.35
CA THR A 31 -8.13 -8.58 7.49
C THR A 31 -9.30 -7.61 7.38
N GLU A 32 -9.00 -6.36 7.10
CA GLU A 32 -10.00 -5.33 6.79
C GLU A 32 -9.61 -4.54 5.54
N CYS A 33 -10.59 -3.89 4.92
CA CYS A 33 -10.38 -3.05 3.75
C CYS A 33 -11.08 -1.71 3.93
N LEU A 34 -10.30 -0.63 3.85
CA LEU A 34 -10.77 0.74 4.05
C LEU A 34 -10.52 1.57 2.80
N LEU A 35 -11.48 2.44 2.50
CA LEU A 35 -11.31 3.45 1.47
C LEU A 35 -10.71 4.71 2.07
N CYS A 36 -9.75 5.30 1.36
CA CYS A 36 -9.09 6.55 1.75
C CYS A 36 -9.27 7.59 0.64
N PRO A 37 -10.43 8.26 0.60
CA PRO A 37 -10.62 9.39 -0.28
C PRO A 37 -9.77 10.58 0.18
N PHE A 38 -9.24 11.33 -0.78
CA PHE A 38 -8.55 12.58 -0.50
C PHE A 38 -8.88 13.62 -1.57
N PRO A 39 -9.09 14.89 -1.18
CA PRO A 39 -9.40 15.95 -2.13
C PRO A 39 -8.15 16.45 -2.87
N SER A 40 -6.99 16.42 -2.21
CA SER A 40 -5.72 16.84 -2.79
C SER A 40 -4.54 16.04 -2.22
N LEU A 41 -3.43 15.99 -2.95
CA LEU A 41 -2.20 15.35 -2.44
C LEU A 41 -1.63 16.05 -1.20
N ALA A 42 -1.88 17.34 -1.03
CA ALA A 42 -1.43 18.07 0.15
C ALA A 42 -2.15 17.64 1.44
N GLU A 43 -3.41 17.18 1.35
CA GLU A 43 -4.21 16.73 2.48
C GLU A 43 -4.02 15.24 2.79
N LEU A 44 -3.57 14.45 1.80
CA LEU A 44 -3.40 13.01 1.94
C LEU A 44 -2.50 12.60 3.14
N PRO A 45 -1.39 13.29 3.48
CA PRO A 45 -0.57 12.94 4.64
C PRO A 45 -1.37 12.91 5.94
N SER A 46 -2.09 13.98 6.25
CA SER A 46 -2.86 14.10 7.49
C SER A 46 -4.02 13.08 7.54
N ILE A 47 -4.64 12.81 6.39
CA ILE A 47 -5.71 11.80 6.27
C ILE A 47 -5.15 10.40 6.53
N LEU A 48 -3.99 10.06 5.94
CA LEU A 48 -3.32 8.78 6.15
C LEU A 48 -2.88 8.61 7.60
N ASP A 49 -2.23 9.63 8.18
CA ASP A 49 -1.76 9.58 9.56
C ASP A 49 -2.93 9.32 10.53
N SER A 50 -4.03 10.07 10.39
CA SER A 50 -5.22 9.90 11.22
C SER A 50 -5.86 8.52 11.04
N LYS A 51 -5.96 8.06 9.79
CA LYS A 51 -6.57 6.78 9.47
C LYS A 51 -5.72 5.61 9.98
N ILE A 52 -4.41 5.64 9.76
CA ILE A 52 -3.49 4.59 10.23
C ILE A 52 -3.41 4.58 11.76
N ALA A 53 -3.43 5.75 12.40
CA ALA A 53 -3.44 5.83 13.88
C ALA A 53 -4.66 5.12 14.49
N ALA A 54 -5.83 5.25 13.87
CA ALA A 54 -7.08 4.67 14.35
C ALA A 54 -7.20 3.15 14.15
N LEU A 55 -6.33 2.52 13.35
CA LEU A 55 -6.36 1.08 13.10
C LEU A 55 -5.70 0.29 14.23
N ASP A 56 -6.22 -0.89 14.53
CA ASP A 56 -5.60 -1.84 15.47
C ASP A 56 -4.64 -2.81 14.78
N SER A 57 -4.70 -2.90 13.46
CA SER A 57 -3.87 -3.82 12.66
C SER A 57 -2.37 -3.52 12.76
N LYS A 58 -1.57 -4.58 12.74
CA LYS A 58 -0.10 -4.50 12.77
C LYS A 58 0.51 -4.20 11.42
N VAL A 59 -0.15 -4.62 10.35
CA VAL A 59 0.31 -4.50 8.97
C VAL A 59 -0.63 -3.61 8.17
N ILE A 60 -0.06 -2.66 7.48
CA ILE A 60 -0.76 -1.76 6.58
C ILE A 60 -0.32 -2.03 5.13
N SER A 61 -1.28 -2.12 4.23
CA SER A 61 -1.03 -2.19 2.80
C SER A 61 -1.74 -1.01 2.12
N LEU A 62 -0.96 -0.04 1.64
CA LEU A 62 -1.49 1.07 0.84
C LEU A 62 -1.48 0.68 -0.63
N ILE A 63 -2.64 0.70 -1.25
CA ILE A 63 -2.84 0.32 -2.64
C ILE A 63 -3.65 1.39 -3.38
N PRO A 64 -3.34 1.62 -4.67
CA PRO A 64 -4.10 2.59 -5.46
C PRO A 64 -5.48 2.05 -5.80
N VAL A 65 -6.43 2.93 -5.98
CA VAL A 65 -7.77 2.59 -6.47
C VAL A 65 -7.69 1.81 -7.79
N GLY A 66 -8.50 0.76 -7.91
CA GLY A 66 -8.50 -0.13 -9.08
C GLY A 66 -7.49 -1.28 -9.02
N ALA A 67 -6.74 -1.40 -7.94
CA ALA A 67 -5.82 -2.51 -7.69
C ALA A 67 -6.16 -3.23 -6.38
N PHE A 68 -5.83 -4.53 -6.29
CA PHE A 68 -5.98 -5.31 -5.05
C PHE A 68 -4.98 -6.48 -5.00
N PRO A 69 -4.45 -6.85 -3.82
CA PRO A 69 -3.50 -7.94 -3.69
C PRO A 69 -4.12 -9.29 -4.05
N ARG A 70 -3.35 -10.14 -4.73
CA ARG A 70 -3.74 -11.52 -4.99
C ARG A 70 -3.74 -12.33 -3.69
N LYS A 71 -4.50 -13.43 -3.66
CA LYS A 71 -4.62 -14.31 -2.47
C LYS A 71 -3.26 -14.70 -1.87
N ILE A 72 -2.29 -15.06 -2.71
CA ILE A 72 -0.93 -15.43 -2.25
C ILE A 72 -0.27 -14.26 -1.52
N ALA A 73 -0.34 -13.04 -2.06
CA ALA A 73 0.22 -11.87 -1.40
C ALA A 73 -0.49 -11.56 -0.07
N ARG A 74 -1.83 -11.71 -0.02
CA ARG A 74 -2.60 -11.52 1.20
C ARG A 74 -2.22 -12.52 2.29
N SER A 75 -2.04 -13.80 1.93
CA SER A 75 -1.57 -14.82 2.87
C SER A 75 -0.16 -14.52 3.41
N GLN A 76 0.72 -13.96 2.58
CA GLN A 76 2.06 -13.53 3.00
C GLN A 76 1.99 -12.35 3.97
N LEU A 77 1.10 -11.37 3.74
CA LEU A 77 0.90 -10.26 4.67
C LEU A 77 0.37 -10.72 6.03
N LEU A 78 -0.58 -11.66 6.05
CA LEU A 78 -1.04 -12.29 7.29
C LEU A 78 0.09 -13.05 8.03
N HIS A 79 1.01 -13.66 7.28
CA HIS A 79 2.19 -14.28 7.87
C HIS A 79 3.12 -13.22 8.48
N PHE A 80 3.36 -12.10 7.79
CA PHE A 80 4.16 -11.00 8.32
C PHE A 80 3.54 -10.37 9.57
N ALA A 81 2.22 -10.31 9.68
CA ALA A 81 1.54 -9.77 10.85
C ALA A 81 1.81 -10.55 12.16
N ARG A 82 2.25 -11.81 12.05
CA ARG A 82 2.68 -12.64 13.18
C ARG A 82 4.11 -12.34 13.61
N SER A 83 4.87 -11.60 12.80
CA SER A 83 6.23 -11.18 13.14
C SER A 83 6.21 -9.97 14.07
N GLU A 84 7.12 -9.92 15.02
CA GLU A 84 7.35 -8.76 15.88
C GLU A 84 8.33 -7.75 15.25
N TYR A 85 8.93 -8.09 14.12
CA TYR A 85 9.92 -7.25 13.45
C TYR A 85 9.26 -6.19 12.58
N GLN A 86 9.92 -5.04 12.48
CA GLN A 86 9.57 -4.01 11.50
C GLN A 86 9.95 -4.50 10.11
N PHE A 87 9.10 -4.23 9.15
CA PHE A 87 9.31 -4.56 7.74
C PHE A 87 8.54 -3.61 6.84
N TRP A 88 8.93 -3.59 5.56
CA TRP A 88 8.22 -2.92 4.49
C TRP A 88 8.62 -3.50 3.14
N GLY A 89 7.85 -3.19 2.10
CA GLY A 89 8.12 -3.61 0.73
C GLY A 89 7.02 -3.16 -0.21
N TRP A 90 7.05 -3.64 -1.44
CA TRP A 90 6.07 -3.34 -2.49
C TRP A 90 5.66 -4.60 -3.23
N TYR A 91 4.73 -4.46 -4.17
CA TYR A 91 4.28 -5.55 -5.02
C TYR A 91 5.00 -5.50 -6.37
N HIS A 92 5.18 -6.65 -7.01
CA HIS A 92 5.69 -6.70 -8.37
C HIS A 92 4.79 -5.98 -9.37
N PHE A 93 5.34 -5.57 -10.51
CA PHE A 93 4.52 -5.13 -11.63
C PHE A 93 3.64 -6.26 -12.16
N GLY A 94 2.39 -5.96 -12.50
CA GLY A 94 1.48 -6.93 -13.12
C GLY A 94 1.87 -7.23 -14.57
N SER A 95 1.74 -8.50 -15.00
CA SER A 95 2.08 -8.95 -16.34
C SER A 95 1.22 -8.33 -17.48
N LYS A 96 0.12 -7.67 -17.16
CA LYS A 96 -0.77 -7.03 -18.15
C LYS A 96 -0.22 -5.73 -18.75
N PHE A 97 0.79 -5.11 -18.14
CA PHE A 97 1.47 -3.94 -18.69
C PHE A 97 2.65 -4.38 -19.55
N LYS A 98 2.37 -5.01 -20.69
CA LYS A 98 3.38 -5.33 -21.70
C LYS A 98 3.58 -4.12 -22.60
N GLY A 99 4.53 -3.25 -22.28
CA GLY A 99 4.86 -2.10 -23.10
C GLY A 99 6.13 -1.36 -22.64
N ALA A 100 6.63 -0.45 -23.48
CA ALA A 100 7.84 0.35 -23.21
C ALA A 100 7.77 1.09 -21.85
N LEU A 101 6.59 1.58 -21.47
CA LEU A 101 6.36 2.25 -20.18
C LEU A 101 6.61 1.36 -18.97
N GLN A 102 6.33 0.04 -19.05
CA GLN A 102 6.62 -0.90 -17.97
C GLN A 102 8.12 -1.11 -17.81
N SER A 103 8.86 -1.14 -18.90
CA SER A 103 10.33 -1.27 -18.87
C SER A 103 10.96 -0.05 -18.18
N ILE A 104 10.47 1.15 -18.47
CA ILE A 104 10.92 2.39 -17.81
C ILE A 104 10.57 2.37 -16.32
N GLY A 105 9.34 1.96 -15.95
CA GLY A 105 8.92 1.84 -14.54
C GLY A 105 9.76 0.82 -13.76
N LYS A 106 10.06 -0.33 -14.36
CA LYS A 106 10.95 -1.34 -13.77
C LYS A 106 12.37 -0.81 -13.57
N ILE A 107 12.93 -0.13 -14.57
CA ILE A 107 14.25 0.50 -14.49
C ILE A 107 14.25 1.57 -13.40
N ASN A 108 13.23 2.41 -13.33
CA ASN A 108 13.10 3.43 -12.29
C ASN A 108 13.01 2.81 -10.88
N THR A 109 12.25 1.75 -10.71
CA THR A 109 12.16 1.05 -9.42
C THR A 109 13.49 0.41 -9.05
N LEU A 110 14.23 -0.16 -10.02
CA LEU A 110 15.54 -0.75 -9.79
C LEU A 110 16.61 0.30 -9.47
N LEU A 111 16.60 1.42 -10.17
CA LEU A 111 17.60 2.49 -9.99
C LEU A 111 17.32 3.33 -8.75
N ASN A 112 16.06 3.72 -8.54
CA ASN A 112 15.67 4.61 -7.43
C ASN A 112 15.22 3.84 -6.18
N LYS A 113 15.07 2.52 -6.28
CA LYS A 113 14.60 1.63 -5.19
C LYS A 113 13.29 2.11 -4.54
N VAL A 114 12.39 2.67 -5.34
CA VAL A 114 11.09 3.18 -4.87
C VAL A 114 9.95 2.62 -5.71
N PRO A 115 8.81 2.25 -5.10
CA PRO A 115 7.67 1.70 -5.83
C PRO A 115 6.98 2.77 -6.70
N GLN A 116 6.46 2.33 -7.83
CA GLN A 116 5.53 3.11 -8.64
C GLN A 116 4.11 3.02 -8.06
N ILE A 117 3.20 3.90 -8.52
CA ILE A 117 1.82 3.92 -8.03
C ILE A 117 1.15 2.55 -8.21
N GLU A 118 1.38 1.88 -9.34
CA GLU A 118 0.79 0.58 -9.64
C GLU A 118 1.28 -0.56 -8.75
N GLN A 119 2.39 -0.36 -8.07
CA GLN A 119 2.98 -1.37 -7.20
C GLN A 119 2.44 -1.31 -5.77
N GLY A 120 1.91 -0.16 -5.32
CA GLY A 120 1.53 0.00 -3.92
C GLY A 120 2.71 -0.21 -2.96
N ILE A 121 2.43 -0.18 -1.67
CA ILE A 121 3.44 -0.39 -0.61
C ILE A 121 2.79 -1.09 0.58
N PHE A 122 3.53 -1.95 1.27
CA PHE A 122 3.11 -2.56 2.54
C PHE A 122 4.18 -2.39 3.61
N PHE A 123 3.77 -2.29 4.86
CA PHE A 123 4.69 -2.04 5.98
C PHE A 123 4.06 -2.39 7.33
N SER A 124 4.90 -2.58 8.34
CA SER A 124 4.44 -2.66 9.72
C SER A 124 4.05 -1.27 10.24
N LYS A 125 2.92 -1.18 10.95
CA LYS A 125 2.43 0.08 11.54
C LYS A 125 3.47 0.76 12.44
N SER A 126 4.24 -0.01 13.18
CA SER A 126 5.32 0.50 14.03
C SER A 126 6.43 1.21 13.24
N LEU A 127 6.79 0.70 12.05
CA LEU A 127 7.77 1.36 11.18
C LEU A 127 7.23 2.70 10.68
N TYR A 128 5.96 2.77 10.29
CA TYR A 128 5.32 3.99 9.82
C TYR A 128 5.48 5.14 10.82
N PHE A 129 5.14 4.90 12.06
CA PHE A 129 5.27 5.93 13.11
C PHE A 129 6.73 6.22 13.48
N SER A 130 7.62 5.23 13.38
CA SER A 130 9.04 5.43 13.68
C SER A 130 9.75 6.40 12.72
N VAL A 131 9.21 6.58 11.51
CA VAL A 131 9.74 7.53 10.51
C VAL A 131 8.94 8.83 10.44
N GLY A 132 7.91 9.00 11.28
CA GLY A 132 7.07 10.20 11.33
C GLY A 132 6.04 10.27 10.20
N GLY A 133 5.49 9.12 9.77
CA GLY A 133 4.47 9.05 8.75
C GLY A 133 4.99 9.31 7.32
N VAL A 134 4.08 9.67 6.40
CA VAL A 134 4.41 9.87 4.98
C VAL A 134 5.11 11.20 4.70
N GLY A 135 4.86 12.23 5.51
CA GLY A 135 5.36 13.57 5.29
C GLY A 135 4.74 14.26 4.07
N GLU A 136 5.46 15.20 3.48
CA GLU A 136 4.97 15.91 2.30
C GLU A 136 4.96 15.00 1.07
N ILE A 137 3.83 15.01 0.35
CA ILE A 137 3.64 14.22 -0.88
C ILE A 137 3.63 15.16 -2.08
N THR A 138 4.54 14.95 -3.02
CA THR A 138 4.59 15.73 -4.27
C THR A 138 3.82 15.04 -5.39
N VAL A 139 4.09 13.76 -5.65
CA VAL A 139 3.49 13.01 -6.76
C VAL A 139 3.03 11.62 -6.36
N ASN A 140 3.86 10.87 -5.64
CA ASN A 140 3.63 9.47 -5.32
C ASN A 140 3.85 9.20 -3.83
N PRO A 141 2.79 8.97 -3.04
CA PRO A 141 2.89 8.72 -1.61
C PRO A 141 3.68 7.46 -1.28
N PHE A 142 3.65 6.45 -2.15
CA PHE A 142 4.37 5.20 -1.92
C PHE A 142 5.88 5.39 -2.07
N ALA A 143 6.30 6.22 -3.03
CA ALA A 143 7.71 6.58 -3.20
C ALA A 143 8.23 7.42 -2.02
N GLU A 144 7.44 8.35 -1.51
CA GLU A 144 7.84 9.17 -0.36
C GLU A 144 7.98 8.32 0.91
N LEU A 145 7.06 7.41 1.16
CA LEU A 145 7.18 6.44 2.26
C LEU A 145 8.41 5.55 2.09
N ALA A 146 8.64 5.01 0.89
CA ALA A 146 9.79 4.15 0.63
C ALA A 146 11.12 4.85 0.93
N LYS A 147 11.28 6.11 0.51
CA LYS A 147 12.47 6.92 0.82
C LYS A 147 12.72 7.02 2.33
N ARG A 148 11.65 7.24 3.12
CA ARG A 148 11.74 7.33 4.58
C ARG A 148 12.06 5.99 5.22
N PHE A 149 11.45 4.90 4.76
CA PHE A 149 11.71 3.56 5.27
C PHE A 149 13.15 3.11 5.01
N TYR A 150 13.73 3.44 3.85
CA TYR A 150 15.13 3.16 3.55
C TYR A 150 16.13 3.77 4.54
N LEU A 151 15.77 4.85 5.21
CA LEU A 151 16.60 5.44 6.26
C LEU A 151 16.70 4.56 7.51
N ARG A 152 15.83 3.57 7.64
CA ARG A 152 15.73 2.70 8.81
C ARG A 152 15.98 1.23 8.50
N LEU A 153 15.50 0.74 7.36
CA LEU A 153 15.44 -0.69 7.09
C LEU A 153 15.41 -0.96 5.59
N ASP A 154 16.11 -2.00 5.14
CA ASP A 154 15.99 -2.52 3.78
C ASP A 154 14.62 -3.16 3.53
N PRO A 155 14.07 -3.06 2.31
CA PRO A 155 12.78 -3.65 1.98
C PRO A 155 12.83 -5.17 1.96
N GLN A 156 11.68 -5.79 2.23
CA GLN A 156 11.44 -7.19 1.93
C GLN A 156 11.44 -7.45 0.42
N ASN A 157 11.60 -8.72 0.03
CA ASN A 157 11.39 -9.11 -1.35
C ASN A 157 9.97 -8.72 -1.81
N PRO A 158 9.82 -8.18 -3.04
CA PRO A 158 8.51 -7.78 -3.54
C PRO A 158 7.50 -8.91 -3.53
N LEU A 159 6.29 -8.62 -3.07
CA LEU A 159 5.17 -9.56 -3.11
C LEU A 159 4.60 -9.74 -4.52
N PRO A 160 3.86 -10.83 -4.78
CA PRO A 160 3.16 -11.02 -6.05
C PRO A 160 2.35 -9.79 -6.47
N SER A 161 2.34 -9.49 -7.77
CA SER A 161 1.71 -8.28 -8.33
C SER A 161 0.24 -8.13 -7.93
N LEU A 162 -0.18 -6.87 -7.81
CA LEU A 162 -1.59 -6.52 -7.64
C LEU A 162 -2.42 -6.98 -8.83
N THR A 163 -3.67 -7.36 -8.58
CA THR A 163 -4.68 -7.51 -9.63
C THR A 163 -5.23 -6.13 -9.96
N ILE A 164 -5.08 -5.69 -11.21
CA ILE A 164 -5.53 -4.39 -11.66
C ILE A 164 -6.86 -4.55 -12.41
N ARG A 165 -7.90 -3.86 -11.97
CA ARG A 165 -9.25 -3.88 -12.54
C ARG A 165 -9.65 -2.56 -13.21
N GLY A 166 -8.71 -1.65 -13.41
CA GLY A 166 -8.93 -0.33 -14.00
C GLY A 166 -7.63 0.45 -14.09
N LYS A 167 -7.70 1.74 -14.45
CA LYS A 167 -6.51 2.60 -14.39
C LYS A 167 -6.11 2.80 -12.93
N SER A 168 -4.90 2.42 -12.61
CA SER A 168 -4.31 2.52 -11.26
C SER A 168 -3.59 3.86 -11.12
N ILE A 169 -4.37 4.95 -11.09
CA ILE A 169 -3.91 6.33 -10.85
C ILE A 169 -4.61 6.87 -9.60
N LEU A 170 -3.98 7.75 -8.88
CA LEU A 170 -4.54 8.29 -7.64
C LEU A 170 -5.65 9.32 -7.89
N ASN A 171 -5.59 10.07 -8.98
CA ASN A 171 -6.54 11.13 -9.36
C ASN A 171 -7.49 10.69 -10.46
#